data_2d8a63cc089382cfd44e545aaa4494d3
#
_entry.id   2d8a63cc089382cfd44e545aaa4494d3
#
_cell.length_a   1.000
_cell.length_b   1.000
_cell.length_c   1.000
_cell.angle_alpha   90.00
_cell.angle_beta   90.00
_cell.angle_gamma   90.00
#
_symmetry.space_group_name_H-M   'P 1'
#
loop_
_entity.id
_entity.type
_entity.pdbx_description
1 polymer ?
#
loop_
_entity_poly.entity_id
_entity_poly.type
_entity_poly.pdbx_seq_one_letter_code
_entity_poly.pdbx_strand_id
1 'polypeptide(L)'
;METINPPNPQTIGRRAMTRRTLRIAAAVIVVAIGWYLFRPELLFISHSVNETFPTTATQPTTSSNPAPLLLSQGRFHGVAHATEGLATIYQLPDGQRALRLTEFETSNGPDVQVYLVATNDATDNETVTKVGFIHLGALKGNVGDQNYEVPAEVDLTRYQAVTIWCRRFGVNFGTAPLNQPHS
;
A
#
# COMPACT_ATOMS: atom_id res chain seq x y z
N MET A 1 -17.55 -78.66 -33.45
CA MET A 1 -16.87 -77.36 -33.76
C MET A 1 -17.59 -76.28 -32.95
N GLU A 2 -17.01 -75.95 -31.83
CA GLU A 2 -17.58 -75.00 -30.86
C GLU A 2 -16.92 -73.63 -31.09
N THR A 3 -17.68 -72.66 -31.52
CA THR A 3 -17.22 -71.30 -31.82
C THR A 3 -17.12 -70.53 -30.53
N ILE A 4 -15.92 -70.29 -30.07
CA ILE A 4 -15.58 -69.42 -28.92
C ILE A 4 -15.80 -67.99 -29.34
N ASN A 5 -16.81 -67.36 -28.75
CA ASN A 5 -17.10 -65.94 -28.92
C ASN A 5 -16.15 -65.09 -28.03
N PRO A 6 -15.43 -64.08 -28.56
CA PRO A 6 -14.54 -63.29 -27.73
C PRO A 6 -15.30 -62.35 -26.80
N PRO A 7 -14.81 -62.09 -25.60
CA PRO A 7 -15.50 -61.26 -24.63
C PRO A 7 -15.58 -59.79 -25.11
N ASN A 8 -16.76 -59.22 -24.96
CA ASN A 8 -17.14 -57.86 -25.28
C ASN A 8 -16.24 -56.85 -24.52
N PRO A 9 -15.63 -55.81 -25.17
CA PRO A 9 -14.83 -54.80 -24.50
C PRO A 9 -15.71 -54.00 -23.55
N GLN A 10 -15.28 -54.01 -22.31
CA GLN A 10 -15.78 -53.38 -21.11
C GLN A 10 -16.31 -51.96 -21.37
N THR A 11 -17.58 -51.74 -21.14
CA THR A 11 -18.20 -50.45 -20.91
C THR A 11 -17.50 -49.80 -19.69
N ILE A 12 -16.65 -48.84 -19.96
CA ILE A 12 -16.09 -47.97 -18.92
C ILE A 12 -17.26 -47.24 -18.27
N GLY A 13 -17.71 -47.76 -17.13
CA GLY A 13 -18.83 -47.24 -16.38
C GLY A 13 -18.53 -45.79 -15.98
N ARG A 14 -19.20 -44.82 -16.61
CA ARG A 14 -19.31 -43.45 -16.13
C ARG A 14 -19.92 -43.52 -14.72
N ARG A 15 -19.08 -43.51 -13.68
CA ARG A 15 -19.56 -43.40 -12.30
C ARG A 15 -20.35 -42.10 -12.19
N ALA A 16 -21.67 -42.19 -12.12
CA ALA A 16 -22.54 -41.07 -11.85
C ALA A 16 -22.11 -40.46 -10.52
N MET A 17 -21.61 -39.23 -10.58
CA MET A 17 -21.20 -38.48 -9.41
C MET A 17 -22.40 -38.31 -8.50
N THR A 18 -22.33 -38.80 -7.27
CA THR A 18 -23.43 -38.70 -6.31
C THR A 18 -23.71 -37.22 -6.00
N ARG A 19 -24.97 -36.87 -5.67
CA ARG A 19 -25.33 -35.47 -5.30
C ARG A 19 -24.46 -34.91 -4.19
N ARG A 20 -23.90 -35.76 -3.33
CA ARG A 20 -22.99 -35.41 -2.27
C ARG A 20 -21.63 -35.01 -2.81
N THR A 21 -21.04 -35.76 -3.74
CA THR A 21 -19.76 -35.45 -4.37
C THR A 21 -19.83 -34.16 -5.21
N LEU A 22 -20.96 -33.93 -5.89
CA LEU A 22 -21.22 -32.73 -6.65
C LEU A 22 -21.26 -31.48 -5.73
N ARG A 23 -21.93 -31.58 -4.58
CA ARG A 23 -21.99 -30.50 -3.59
C ARG A 23 -20.60 -30.19 -2.99
N ILE A 24 -19.82 -31.23 -2.69
CA ILE A 24 -18.43 -31.04 -2.19
C ILE A 24 -17.57 -30.38 -3.27
N ALA A 25 -17.66 -30.85 -4.52
CA ALA A 25 -16.91 -30.23 -5.62
C ALA A 25 -17.30 -28.76 -5.82
N ALA A 26 -18.56 -28.40 -5.76
CA ALA A 26 -19.06 -27.05 -5.85
C ALA A 26 -18.51 -26.17 -4.68
N ALA A 27 -18.54 -26.69 -3.45
CA ALA A 27 -17.99 -25.99 -2.28
C ALA A 27 -16.48 -25.73 -2.41
N VAL A 28 -15.71 -26.72 -2.88
CA VAL A 28 -14.27 -26.58 -3.12
C VAL A 28 -13.99 -25.49 -4.19
N ILE A 29 -14.77 -25.47 -5.26
CA ILE A 29 -14.64 -24.45 -6.32
C ILE A 29 -14.93 -23.06 -5.76
N VAL A 30 -15.99 -22.89 -4.96
CA VAL A 30 -16.32 -21.60 -4.34
C VAL A 30 -15.18 -21.12 -3.41
N VAL A 31 -14.62 -22.03 -2.60
CA VAL A 31 -13.48 -21.72 -1.73
C VAL A 31 -12.24 -21.35 -2.56
N ALA A 32 -11.96 -22.08 -3.63
CA ALA A 32 -10.82 -21.80 -4.51
C ALA A 32 -10.98 -20.44 -5.24
N ILE A 33 -12.19 -20.13 -5.69
CA ILE A 33 -12.50 -18.82 -6.29
C ILE A 33 -12.35 -17.71 -5.24
N GLY A 34 -12.88 -17.91 -4.04
CA GLY A 34 -12.71 -16.97 -2.92
C GLY A 34 -11.24 -16.74 -2.61
N TRP A 35 -10.45 -17.79 -2.50
CA TRP A 35 -9.01 -17.70 -2.28
C TRP A 35 -8.31 -16.93 -3.41
N TYR A 36 -8.63 -17.25 -4.67
CA TYR A 36 -8.05 -16.58 -5.83
C TYR A 36 -8.41 -15.08 -5.91
N LEU A 37 -9.65 -14.71 -5.57
CA LEU A 37 -10.12 -13.32 -5.60
C LEU A 37 -9.59 -12.50 -4.42
N PHE A 38 -9.49 -13.09 -3.24
CA PHE A 38 -9.04 -12.37 -2.04
C PHE A 38 -7.54 -12.43 -1.82
N ARG A 39 -6.86 -13.43 -2.37
CA ARG A 39 -5.40 -13.63 -2.23
C ARG A 39 -4.88 -13.29 -0.83
N PRO A 40 -5.38 -13.97 0.22
CA PRO A 40 -5.05 -13.63 1.60
C PRO A 40 -3.57 -13.75 1.90
N GLU A 41 -2.81 -14.51 1.11
CA GLU A 41 -1.35 -14.61 1.19
C GLU A 41 -0.66 -13.26 1.00
N LEU A 42 -1.24 -12.33 0.22
CA LEU A 42 -0.66 -11.01 -0.02
C LEU A 42 -0.69 -10.11 1.23
N LEU A 43 -1.53 -10.41 2.22
CA LEU A 43 -1.55 -9.69 3.49
C LEU A 43 -0.33 -9.98 4.37
N PHE A 44 0.38 -11.08 4.10
CA PHE A 44 1.54 -11.52 4.87
C PHE A 44 2.88 -11.35 4.12
N ILE A 45 2.85 -10.85 2.89
CA ILE A 45 4.06 -10.62 2.10
C ILE A 45 4.49 -9.17 2.28
N SER A 46 5.61 -8.94 2.97
CA SER A 46 6.21 -7.60 3.05
C SER A 46 6.82 -7.20 1.70
N HIS A 47 6.45 -6.03 1.23
CA HIS A 47 7.03 -5.38 0.07
C HIS A 47 8.02 -4.32 0.53
N SER A 48 9.32 -4.61 0.44
CA SER A 48 10.37 -3.65 0.76
C SER A 48 10.70 -2.80 -0.46
N VAL A 49 10.75 -1.50 -0.25
CA VAL A 49 11.15 -0.49 -1.25
C VAL A 49 12.23 0.39 -0.65
N ASN A 50 13.33 0.60 -1.37
CA ASN A 50 14.41 1.49 -0.95
C ASN A 50 14.75 2.44 -2.10
N GLU A 51 13.94 3.49 -2.24
CA GLU A 51 14.19 4.54 -3.23
C GLU A 51 15.34 5.45 -2.74
N THR A 52 16.21 5.82 -3.66
CA THR A 52 17.20 6.86 -3.39
C THR A 52 16.54 8.20 -3.17
N PHE A 53 17.26 9.13 -2.53
CA PHE A 53 16.75 10.49 -2.36
C PHE A 53 16.41 11.09 -3.74
N PRO A 54 15.28 11.79 -3.90
CA PRO A 54 14.89 12.37 -5.19
C PRO A 54 15.92 13.44 -5.55
N THR A 55 16.80 13.10 -6.49
CA THR A 55 17.71 14.06 -7.13
C THR A 55 17.10 14.42 -8.48
N THR A 56 17.06 15.70 -8.79
CA THR A 56 16.73 16.14 -10.15
C THR A 56 17.75 15.53 -11.13
N ALA A 57 17.31 14.54 -11.88
CA ALA A 57 18.14 13.87 -12.86
C ALA A 57 18.30 14.80 -14.09
N THR A 58 19.20 15.79 -14.00
CA THR A 58 19.85 16.39 -15.18
C THR A 58 20.92 17.37 -14.72
N GLN A 59 22.16 16.89 -14.49
CA GLN A 59 23.35 17.55 -15.01
C GLN A 59 24.63 16.83 -14.58
N PRO A 60 25.63 16.69 -15.48
CA PRO A 60 26.94 16.19 -15.11
C PRO A 60 27.67 17.22 -14.25
N THR A 61 28.18 16.74 -13.14
CA THR A 61 29.25 17.30 -12.30
C THR A 61 29.91 18.60 -12.76
N THR A 62 29.44 19.73 -12.26
CA THR A 62 30.25 20.87 -11.81
C THR A 62 29.32 21.98 -11.30
N SER A 63 29.50 22.40 -10.04
CA SER A 63 28.85 23.54 -9.37
C SER A 63 27.72 23.17 -8.40
N SER A 64 27.97 23.45 -7.12
CA SER A 64 27.06 23.80 -6.03
C SER A 64 25.54 23.76 -6.34
N ASN A 65 25.01 22.58 -6.50
CA ASN A 65 23.57 22.44 -6.45
C ASN A 65 23.13 22.69 -5.00
N PRO A 66 22.27 23.67 -4.72
CA PRO A 66 21.85 23.93 -3.34
C PRO A 66 21.27 22.65 -2.73
N ALA A 67 21.56 22.42 -1.46
CA ALA A 67 21.01 21.26 -0.75
C ALA A 67 19.48 21.37 -0.68
N PRO A 68 18.75 20.24 -0.70
CA PRO A 68 17.31 20.25 -0.46
C PRO A 68 16.97 20.92 0.86
N LEU A 69 15.96 21.82 0.84
CA LEU A 69 15.50 22.52 2.03
C LEU A 69 14.45 21.68 2.76
N LEU A 70 14.66 21.40 4.04
CA LEU A 70 13.67 20.75 4.89
C LEU A 70 12.53 21.73 5.18
N LEU A 71 11.30 21.38 4.79
CA LEU A 71 10.10 22.20 5.03
C LEU A 71 9.35 21.76 6.29
N SER A 72 9.18 20.44 6.49
CA SER A 72 8.53 19.89 7.67
C SER A 72 8.91 18.44 7.88
N GLN A 73 8.81 17.95 9.11
CA GLN A 73 9.17 16.59 9.48
C GLN A 73 8.30 16.10 10.63
N GLY A 74 7.99 14.79 10.62
CA GLY A 74 7.29 14.11 11.71
C GLY A 74 7.60 12.64 11.80
N ARG A 75 7.43 12.09 13.00
CA ARG A 75 7.56 10.66 13.23
C ARG A 75 6.20 10.00 13.18
N PHE A 76 6.11 8.86 12.49
CA PHE A 76 4.91 8.06 12.50
C PHE A 76 4.62 7.48 13.88
N HIS A 77 3.33 7.42 14.20
CA HIS A 77 2.76 6.56 15.24
C HIS A 77 1.57 5.76 14.69
N GLY A 78 1.35 4.59 15.26
CA GLY A 78 0.25 3.72 14.86
C GLY A 78 -1.10 4.25 15.32
N VAL A 79 -2.15 4.02 14.52
CA VAL A 79 -3.56 4.25 14.86
C VAL A 79 -4.28 2.89 14.92
N ALA A 80 -4.63 2.28 13.79
CA ALA A 80 -5.19 0.93 13.76
C ALA A 80 -4.12 -0.16 13.60
N HIS A 81 -2.94 0.20 13.09
CA HIS A 81 -1.82 -0.71 12.88
C HIS A 81 -0.53 -0.10 13.43
N ALA A 82 0.42 -0.96 13.82
CA ALA A 82 1.77 -0.50 14.10
C ALA A 82 2.32 0.20 12.85
N THR A 83 2.75 1.44 13.00
CA THR A 83 3.30 2.26 11.91
C THR A 83 4.41 3.11 12.49
N GLU A 84 5.58 3.05 11.89
CA GLU A 84 6.77 3.76 12.36
C GLU A 84 7.63 4.29 11.21
N GLY A 85 8.65 5.08 11.53
CA GLY A 85 9.51 5.78 10.59
C GLY A 85 9.33 7.28 10.64
N LEU A 86 9.92 7.98 9.66
CA LEU A 86 9.88 9.44 9.52
C LEU A 86 9.20 9.83 8.22
N ALA A 87 8.37 10.86 8.28
CA ALA A 87 7.85 11.58 7.12
C ALA A 87 8.52 12.95 7.06
N THR A 88 9.19 13.26 5.95
CA THR A 88 9.90 14.53 5.78
C THR A 88 9.54 15.14 4.44
N ILE A 89 9.10 16.40 4.44
CA ILE A 89 8.83 17.17 3.23
C ILE A 89 10.03 18.07 2.95
N TYR A 90 10.57 17.93 1.74
CA TYR A 90 11.66 18.74 1.23
C TYR A 90 11.20 19.63 0.07
N GLN A 91 11.81 20.80 -0.05
CA GLN A 91 11.87 21.53 -1.30
C GLN A 91 13.17 21.18 -2.01
N LEU A 92 13.07 20.70 -3.23
CA LEU A 92 14.21 20.36 -4.07
C LEU A 92 14.80 21.62 -4.72
N PRO A 93 16.04 21.56 -5.24
CA PRO A 93 16.70 22.71 -5.87
C PRO A 93 15.96 23.31 -7.07
N ASP A 94 15.14 22.53 -7.75
CA ASP A 94 14.29 22.96 -8.87
C ASP A 94 12.95 23.58 -8.43
N GLY A 95 12.71 23.68 -7.11
CA GLY A 95 11.48 24.19 -6.54
C GLY A 95 10.37 23.17 -6.34
N GLN A 96 10.51 21.95 -6.85
CA GLN A 96 9.57 20.86 -6.60
C GLN A 96 9.59 20.48 -5.11
N ARG A 97 8.48 19.89 -4.64
CA ARG A 97 8.39 19.38 -3.26
C ARG A 97 8.26 17.88 -3.27
N ALA A 98 8.95 17.21 -2.37
CA ALA A 98 8.89 15.76 -2.19
C ALA A 98 8.66 15.41 -0.72
N LEU A 99 7.69 14.52 -0.48
CA LEU A 99 7.58 13.79 0.77
C LEU A 99 8.48 12.56 0.67
N ARG A 100 9.38 12.40 1.64
CA ARG A 100 10.17 11.19 1.82
C ARG A 100 9.75 10.47 3.10
N LEU A 101 9.46 9.20 2.98
CA LEU A 101 9.34 8.28 4.10
C LEU A 101 10.70 7.60 4.27
N THR A 102 11.24 7.58 5.50
CA THR A 102 12.50 6.91 5.83
C THR A 102 12.34 6.01 7.04
N GLU A 103 13.05 4.86 7.02
CA GLU A 103 12.91 3.83 8.05
C GLU A 103 11.44 3.45 8.27
N PHE A 104 10.68 3.50 7.18
CA PHE A 104 9.23 3.33 7.25
C PHE A 104 8.86 1.86 7.35
N GLU A 105 7.92 1.55 8.25
CA GLU A 105 7.31 0.24 8.37
C GLU A 105 5.84 0.36 8.77
N THR A 106 4.99 -0.45 8.15
CA THR A 106 3.57 -0.62 8.50
C THR A 106 3.05 -1.99 8.07
N SER A 107 1.81 -2.30 8.41
CA SER A 107 1.14 -3.52 7.96
C SER A 107 0.76 -3.45 6.47
N ASN A 108 0.62 -4.63 5.84
CA ASN A 108 0.06 -4.72 4.50
C ASN A 108 -1.45 -4.48 4.51
N GLY A 109 -1.96 -4.02 3.37
CA GLY A 109 -3.38 -3.85 3.13
C GLY A 109 -3.71 -3.87 1.64
N PRO A 110 -4.98 -4.12 1.27
CA PRO A 110 -5.36 -4.34 -0.14
C PRO A 110 -5.43 -3.07 -0.98
N ASP A 111 -5.39 -1.88 -0.37
CA ASP A 111 -5.48 -0.59 -1.07
C ASP A 111 -4.98 0.53 -0.14
N VAL A 112 -3.70 0.48 0.20
CA VAL A 112 -3.06 1.43 1.12
C VAL A 112 -2.54 2.63 0.35
N GLN A 113 -2.85 3.82 0.84
CA GLN A 113 -2.57 5.10 0.21
C GLN A 113 -1.84 6.03 1.16
N VAL A 114 -1.10 7.00 0.61
CA VAL A 114 -0.42 8.07 1.36
C VAL A 114 -1.19 9.37 1.14
N TYR A 115 -1.63 9.98 2.24
CA TYR A 115 -2.38 11.22 2.26
C TYR A 115 -1.67 12.31 3.05
N LEU A 116 -1.79 13.57 2.61
CA LEU A 116 -1.62 14.75 3.45
C LEU A 116 -2.99 15.17 3.96
N VAL A 117 -3.16 15.30 5.27
CA VAL A 117 -4.44 15.58 5.92
C VAL A 117 -4.42 16.97 6.56
N ALA A 118 -5.54 17.70 6.42
CA ALA A 118 -5.70 19.08 6.91
C ALA A 118 -5.95 19.13 8.42
N THR A 119 -5.02 18.58 9.20
CA THR A 119 -5.03 18.55 10.66
C THR A 119 -3.60 18.49 11.18
N ASN A 120 -3.38 18.78 12.44
CA ASN A 120 -2.07 18.63 13.09
C ASN A 120 -1.74 17.16 13.32
N ASP A 121 -2.75 16.32 13.60
CA ASP A 121 -2.61 14.88 13.79
C ASP A 121 -3.94 14.18 13.50
N ALA A 122 -3.90 13.05 12.80
CA ALA A 122 -5.07 12.28 12.45
C ALA A 122 -5.18 11.00 13.32
N THR A 123 -5.65 11.13 14.54
CA THR A 123 -5.67 10.05 15.53
C THR A 123 -6.79 9.03 15.34
N ASP A 124 -7.69 9.24 14.38
CA ASP A 124 -8.83 8.35 14.09
C ASP A 124 -9.23 8.39 12.60
N ASN A 125 -10.13 7.49 12.22
CA ASN A 125 -10.63 7.38 10.84
C ASN A 125 -11.52 8.57 10.45
N GLU A 126 -12.28 9.09 11.40
CA GLU A 126 -13.27 10.14 11.16
C GLU A 126 -12.59 11.46 10.83
N THR A 127 -11.51 11.78 11.51
CA THR A 127 -10.67 12.95 11.26
C THR A 127 -10.22 13.00 9.81
N VAL A 128 -9.65 11.91 9.29
CA VAL A 128 -9.14 11.84 7.90
C VAL A 128 -10.24 12.18 6.88
N THR A 129 -11.46 11.67 7.10
CA THR A 129 -12.57 11.85 6.15
C THR A 129 -13.25 13.20 6.23
N LYS A 130 -13.22 13.86 7.41
CA LYS A 130 -13.95 15.12 7.66
C LYS A 130 -13.16 16.39 7.35
N VAL A 131 -11.86 16.40 7.65
CA VAL A 131 -11.08 17.64 7.57
C VAL A 131 -10.53 17.92 6.15
N GLY A 132 -10.58 16.93 5.27
CA GLY A 132 -10.01 16.99 3.92
C GLY A 132 -8.58 16.51 3.84
N PHE A 133 -8.24 15.96 2.69
CA PHE A 133 -6.91 15.40 2.42
C PHE A 133 -6.48 15.60 0.97
N ILE A 134 -5.18 15.50 0.73
CA ILE A 134 -4.56 15.43 -0.59
C ILE A 134 -3.97 14.03 -0.76
N HIS A 135 -4.36 13.36 -1.83
CA HIS A 135 -3.86 12.04 -2.18
C HIS A 135 -2.51 12.16 -2.90
N LEU A 136 -1.45 11.62 -2.29
CA LEU A 136 -0.09 11.65 -2.87
C LEU A 136 0.23 10.42 -3.73
N GLY A 137 -0.48 9.30 -3.50
CA GLY A 137 -0.30 8.08 -4.27
C GLY A 137 -0.53 6.81 -3.47
N ALA A 138 -0.48 5.67 -4.15
CA ALA A 138 -0.49 4.38 -3.50
C ALA A 138 0.80 4.15 -2.71
N LEU A 139 0.70 3.47 -1.55
CA LEU A 139 1.87 3.03 -0.79
C LEU A 139 2.68 2.04 -1.66
N LYS A 140 3.95 2.36 -1.93
CA LYS A 140 4.81 1.58 -2.84
C LYS A 140 5.31 0.30 -2.18
N GLY A 141 5.51 0.33 -0.88
CA GLY A 141 5.88 -0.80 -0.05
C GLY A 141 5.52 -0.56 1.40
N ASN A 142 5.30 -1.63 2.16
CA ASN A 142 5.01 -1.50 3.58
C ASN A 142 6.27 -1.39 4.45
N VAL A 143 7.47 -1.54 3.85
CA VAL A 143 8.76 -1.39 4.51
C VAL A 143 9.72 -0.60 3.62
N GLY A 144 10.47 0.33 4.22
CA GLY A 144 11.63 0.99 3.62
C GLY A 144 11.38 2.41 3.11
N ASP A 145 12.38 2.94 2.42
CA ASP A 145 12.43 4.34 2.00
C ASP A 145 11.64 4.59 0.70
N GLN A 146 10.78 5.60 0.69
CA GLN A 146 9.91 5.91 -0.45
C GLN A 146 9.72 7.42 -0.60
N ASN A 147 9.49 7.88 -1.84
CA ASN A 147 9.31 9.29 -2.15
C ASN A 147 7.95 9.50 -2.83
N TYR A 148 7.33 10.63 -2.57
CA TYR A 148 6.07 11.06 -3.19
C TYR A 148 6.18 12.52 -3.58
N GLU A 149 5.64 12.88 -4.74
CA GLU A 149 5.54 14.27 -5.14
C GLU A 149 4.47 14.99 -4.28
N VAL A 150 4.80 16.19 -3.82
CA VAL A 150 3.87 17.08 -3.12
C VAL A 150 3.61 18.28 -4.03
N PRO A 151 2.35 18.47 -4.50
CA PRO A 151 2.02 19.59 -5.37
C PRO A 151 2.43 20.93 -4.77
N ALA A 152 2.97 21.84 -5.58
CA ALA A 152 3.54 23.10 -5.10
C ALA A 152 2.49 24.03 -4.46
N GLU A 153 1.22 23.90 -4.87
CA GLU A 153 0.09 24.67 -4.35
C GLU A 153 -0.40 24.21 -2.96
N VAL A 154 0.12 23.10 -2.44
CA VAL A 154 -0.29 22.60 -1.12
C VAL A 154 0.16 23.53 -0.03
N ASP A 155 -0.80 23.99 0.77
CA ASP A 155 -0.55 24.80 1.97
C ASP A 155 -0.12 23.90 3.15
N LEU A 156 1.18 23.84 3.42
CA LEU A 156 1.73 23.04 4.51
C LEU A 156 1.44 23.60 5.91
N THR A 157 0.85 24.80 6.02
CA THR A 157 0.34 25.30 7.29
C THR A 157 -1.03 24.74 7.63
N ARG A 158 -1.76 24.25 6.62
CA ARG A 158 -3.06 23.61 6.75
C ARG A 158 -2.94 22.08 6.78
N TYR A 159 -2.11 21.52 5.90
CA TYR A 159 -1.93 20.06 5.75
C TYR A 159 -0.70 19.64 6.54
N GLN A 160 -0.90 19.32 7.83
CA GLN A 160 0.17 19.12 8.81
C GLN A 160 0.30 17.66 9.28
N ALA A 161 -0.39 16.71 8.67
CA ALA A 161 -0.22 15.29 8.98
C ALA A 161 -0.07 14.45 7.71
N VAL A 162 0.87 13.51 7.73
CA VAL A 162 0.96 12.43 6.73
C VAL A 162 0.23 11.22 7.29
N THR A 163 -0.71 10.66 6.55
CA THR A 163 -1.53 9.53 6.99
C THR A 163 -1.41 8.36 6.02
N ILE A 164 -1.25 7.17 6.56
CA ILE A 164 -1.27 5.90 5.82
C ILE A 164 -2.70 5.34 5.91
N TRP A 165 -3.40 5.39 4.79
CA TRP A 165 -4.83 5.14 4.73
C TRP A 165 -5.18 3.93 3.87
N CYS A 166 -5.91 2.96 4.42
CA CYS A 166 -6.49 1.88 3.65
C CYS A 166 -7.85 2.32 3.07
N ARG A 167 -7.86 2.69 1.79
CA ARG A 167 -9.05 3.23 1.11
C ARG A 167 -10.19 2.21 1.05
N ARG A 168 -9.87 0.92 0.83
CA ARG A 168 -10.88 -0.14 0.74
C ARG A 168 -11.70 -0.31 2.00
N PHE A 169 -11.08 -0.16 3.17
CA PHE A 169 -11.72 -0.39 4.46
C PHE A 169 -12.00 0.90 5.25
N GLY A 170 -11.55 2.06 4.76
CA GLY A 170 -11.71 3.33 5.46
C GLY A 170 -10.97 3.35 6.80
N VAL A 171 -9.73 2.83 6.84
CA VAL A 171 -8.96 2.66 8.07
C VAL A 171 -7.66 3.42 8.01
N ASN A 172 -7.41 4.23 9.04
CA ASN A 172 -6.14 4.89 9.28
C ASN A 172 -5.16 3.91 9.94
N PHE A 173 -4.11 3.53 9.23
CA PHE A 173 -3.07 2.64 9.77
C PHE A 173 -2.19 3.37 10.77
N GLY A 174 -1.76 4.56 10.42
CA GLY A 174 -0.90 5.40 11.24
C GLY A 174 -0.73 6.79 10.63
N THR A 175 -0.25 7.72 11.43
CA THR A 175 -0.10 9.13 11.06
C THR A 175 1.23 9.68 11.57
N ALA A 176 1.76 10.68 10.88
CA ALA A 176 2.94 11.46 11.27
C ALA A 176 2.59 12.95 11.33
N PRO A 177 2.46 13.54 12.52
CA PRO A 177 2.32 14.99 12.70
C PRO A 177 3.56 15.70 12.18
N LEU A 178 3.39 16.63 11.22
CA LEU A 178 4.47 17.37 10.60
C LEU A 178 4.73 18.67 11.37
N ASN A 179 5.94 18.82 11.86
CA ASN A 179 6.42 20.06 12.49
C ASN A 179 7.36 20.80 11.53
N GLN A 180 7.20 22.11 11.41
CA GLN A 180 8.15 22.93 10.70
C GLN A 180 9.43 23.07 11.55
N PRO A 181 10.63 23.10 10.93
CA PRO A 181 11.85 23.36 11.68
C PRO A 181 11.74 24.74 12.34
N HIS A 182 12.03 24.81 13.62
CA HIS A 182 12.14 26.08 14.32
C HIS A 182 13.35 26.84 13.72
N SER A 183 13.11 27.98 13.15
CA SER A 183 14.12 28.95 12.67
C SER A 183 14.81 29.64 13.82
#